data_732b0c21568e57bda893b088cda8a116
#
_entry.id   732b0c21568e57bda893b088cda8a116
#
_cell.length_a   1.000
_cell.length_b   1.000
_cell.length_c   1.000
_cell.angle_alpha   90.00
_cell.angle_beta   90.00
_cell.angle_gamma   90.00
#
_symmetry.space_group_name_H-M   'P 1'
#
loop_
_entity.id
_entity.type
_entity.pdbx_description
1 polymer ?
#
loop_
_entity_poly.entity_id
_entity_poly.type
_entity_poly.pdbx_seq_one_letter_code
_entity_poly.pdbx_strand_id
1 'polypeptide(L)'
;MSLATDQRQAEVAAMFERHGSSYRWWAVLTVMLGTVSAIMEATVVNVALPEIIRVFHLGHDQVQLLSTGFLAATTASMLLATWAMQRFGVRHTFIGALVLLVGFSVLAALSDRFVLLALCRIGQGSIAGLIQPLSMLVIIDVFPMHERGRAMGAYGLGIVLAPAVGPVAGGLLVDHFGWRAVFLVTVPLCLAAIALAPRYVIAGRPLPGAHKRPFDLIGLVLVVGALCALLGGLAALIRQPAMGTAAVVLGVVLSVSFVVWERSTLHPLLDFSIFREAGFGAAVLVALAYGVGIYGSTYLAPLFAQIGLGFSGYEAGLMLLPGGAVLAIVLLQAGKLADRFPSNRVAMAGLAFFSVSAILVGLSTTTTGFWLLALWVAIGRVGLGLIIPGLNAGALRLLPYGTEAAGSASINFFRQLGGALGVTLLALFLEGRERQLDAVHGLQPMQEGFFLIAFVYCLALIPAWLMTGRKPNPRPA
;
A
#
# COMPACT_ATOMS: atom_id res chain seq x y z
N MET A 1 21.24 -21.28 6.56
CA MET A 1 20.85 -19.85 6.70
C MET A 1 22.07 -18.93 6.94
N SER A 2 23.14 -19.37 7.61
CA SER A 2 24.37 -18.58 7.86
C SER A 2 25.12 -18.14 6.59
N LEU A 3 25.39 -19.04 5.64
CA LEU A 3 26.18 -18.78 4.42
C LEU A 3 25.62 -17.66 3.53
N ALA A 4 24.30 -17.53 3.44
CA ALA A 4 23.67 -16.48 2.62
C ALA A 4 23.75 -15.10 3.31
N THR A 5 23.66 -15.08 4.65
CA THR A 5 23.83 -13.86 5.45
C THR A 5 25.26 -13.38 5.39
N ASP A 6 26.23 -14.30 5.50
CA ASP A 6 27.66 -13.99 5.43
C ASP A 6 28.06 -13.46 4.05
N GLN A 7 27.52 -14.02 2.95
CA GLN A 7 27.76 -13.53 1.59
C GLN A 7 27.19 -12.11 1.36
N ARG A 8 26.00 -11.83 1.87
CA ARG A 8 25.42 -10.48 1.77
C ARG A 8 26.21 -9.45 2.57
N GLN A 9 26.67 -9.82 3.78
CA GLN A 9 27.50 -8.95 4.60
C GLN A 9 28.85 -8.66 3.91
N ALA A 10 29.46 -9.65 3.28
CA ALA A 10 30.67 -9.46 2.51
C ALA A 10 30.46 -8.54 1.29
N GLU A 11 29.32 -8.67 0.58
CA GLU A 11 28.97 -7.73 -0.51
C GLU A 11 28.78 -6.31 0.00
N VAL A 12 28.08 -6.13 1.13
CA VAL A 12 27.88 -4.81 1.77
C VAL A 12 29.23 -4.21 2.16
N ALA A 13 30.15 -4.99 2.76
CA ALA A 13 31.49 -4.55 3.11
C ALA A 13 32.29 -4.08 1.86
N ALA A 14 32.28 -4.87 0.79
CA ALA A 14 32.94 -4.51 -0.47
C ALA A 14 32.35 -3.23 -1.11
N MET A 15 31.05 -3.00 -0.96
CA MET A 15 30.42 -1.76 -1.42
C MET A 15 30.83 -0.55 -0.57
N PHE A 16 31.02 -0.75 0.75
CA PHE A 16 31.56 0.27 1.64
C PHE A 16 32.99 0.68 1.29
N GLU A 17 33.85 -0.29 0.99
CA GLU A 17 35.22 -0.02 0.56
C GLU A 17 35.27 0.78 -0.75
N ARG A 18 34.34 0.53 -1.68
CA ARG A 18 34.28 1.22 -2.99
C ARG A 18 33.67 2.63 -2.93
N HIS A 19 32.67 2.87 -2.10
CA HIS A 19 31.84 4.09 -2.13
C HIS A 19 31.87 4.89 -0.82
N GLY A 20 32.57 4.41 0.20
CA GLY A 20 32.69 5.08 1.50
C GLY A 20 31.38 5.05 2.32
N SER A 21 31.34 5.85 3.39
CA SER A 21 30.18 5.90 4.32
C SER A 21 28.88 6.40 3.69
N SER A 22 28.97 7.15 2.60
CA SER A 22 27.79 7.67 1.86
C SER A 22 27.01 6.59 1.12
N TYR A 23 27.61 5.40 0.91
CA TYR A 23 26.99 4.26 0.21
C TYR A 23 25.58 3.94 0.72
N ARG A 24 25.41 3.92 2.06
CA ARG A 24 24.14 3.58 2.70
C ARG A 24 23.00 4.48 2.25
N TRP A 25 23.25 5.79 2.22
CA TRP A 25 22.25 6.78 1.85
C TRP A 25 21.92 6.77 0.35
N TRP A 26 22.93 6.49 -0.50
CA TRP A 26 22.68 6.26 -1.93
C TRP A 26 21.85 5.00 -2.19
N ALA A 27 22.07 3.94 -1.41
CA ALA A 27 21.23 2.74 -1.49
C ALA A 27 19.77 3.07 -1.09
N VAL A 28 19.56 3.79 0.04
CA VAL A 28 18.22 4.25 0.44
C VAL A 28 17.58 5.11 -0.65
N LEU A 29 18.29 6.11 -1.17
CA LEU A 29 17.77 6.98 -2.24
C LEU A 29 17.36 6.16 -3.46
N THR A 30 18.18 5.20 -3.88
CA THR A 30 17.89 4.36 -5.05
C THR A 30 16.59 3.55 -4.87
N VAL A 31 16.45 2.86 -3.73
CA VAL A 31 15.23 2.06 -3.49
C VAL A 31 14.03 2.93 -3.17
N MET A 32 14.22 4.10 -2.59
CA MET A 32 13.19 5.09 -2.34
C MET A 32 12.60 5.64 -3.64
N LEU A 33 13.43 5.97 -4.64
CA LEU A 33 12.97 6.41 -5.97
C LEU A 33 12.06 5.37 -6.62
N GLY A 34 12.44 4.09 -6.58
CA GLY A 34 11.61 3.01 -7.11
C GLY A 34 10.28 2.86 -6.34
N THR A 35 10.34 2.94 -5.01
CA THR A 35 9.12 2.80 -4.18
C THR A 35 8.19 3.99 -4.33
N VAL A 36 8.73 5.22 -4.37
CA VAL A 36 7.95 6.44 -4.63
C VAL A 36 7.24 6.33 -5.97
N SER A 37 7.94 5.87 -7.02
CA SER A 37 7.33 5.63 -8.34
C SER A 37 6.14 4.66 -8.25
N ALA A 38 6.33 3.51 -7.60
CA ALA A 38 5.30 2.50 -7.45
C ALA A 38 4.06 3.00 -6.66
N ILE A 39 4.28 3.83 -5.63
CA ILE A 39 3.19 4.41 -4.82
C ILE A 39 2.50 5.55 -5.58
N MET A 40 3.23 6.39 -6.29
CA MET A 40 2.66 7.44 -7.13
C MET A 40 1.74 6.86 -8.21
N GLU A 41 2.12 5.73 -8.83
CA GLU A 41 1.27 5.02 -9.78
C GLU A 41 -0.11 4.67 -9.21
N ALA A 42 -0.20 4.32 -7.92
CA ALA A 42 -1.47 4.00 -7.27
C ALA A 42 -2.41 5.21 -7.12
N THR A 43 -1.87 6.43 -7.05
CA THR A 43 -2.63 7.62 -6.68
C THR A 43 -2.80 8.63 -7.82
N VAL A 44 -1.80 8.75 -8.67
CA VAL A 44 -1.75 9.77 -9.74
C VAL A 44 -2.88 9.60 -10.77
N VAL A 45 -3.24 8.36 -11.10
CA VAL A 45 -4.29 8.04 -12.07
C VAL A 45 -5.68 8.50 -11.61
N ASN A 46 -5.92 8.60 -10.30
CA ASN A 46 -7.22 9.01 -9.78
C ASN A 46 -7.63 10.42 -10.24
N VAL A 47 -6.65 11.29 -10.52
CA VAL A 47 -6.92 12.65 -11.04
C VAL A 47 -7.30 12.63 -12.52
N ALA A 48 -6.82 11.64 -13.28
CA ALA A 48 -7.11 11.48 -14.69
C ALA A 48 -8.43 10.73 -14.97
N LEU A 49 -9.04 10.09 -13.96
CA LEU A 49 -10.26 9.29 -14.15
C LEU A 49 -11.40 10.05 -14.83
N PRO A 50 -11.72 11.31 -14.47
CA PRO A 50 -12.81 12.04 -15.12
C PRO A 50 -12.56 12.25 -16.63
N GLU A 51 -11.33 12.53 -17.02
CA GLU A 51 -10.98 12.69 -18.44
C GLU A 51 -11.02 11.35 -19.19
N ILE A 52 -10.54 10.26 -18.55
CA ILE A 52 -10.60 8.90 -19.11
C ILE A 52 -12.06 8.47 -19.32
N ILE A 53 -12.97 8.75 -18.36
CA ILE A 53 -14.42 8.53 -18.51
C ILE A 53 -14.94 9.20 -19.76
N ARG A 54 -14.59 10.47 -19.96
CA ARG A 54 -15.04 11.26 -21.09
C ARG A 54 -14.51 10.75 -22.43
N VAL A 55 -13.22 10.41 -22.47
CA VAL A 55 -12.54 9.99 -23.73
C VAL A 55 -13.01 8.60 -24.18
N PHE A 56 -13.20 7.66 -23.25
CA PHE A 56 -13.60 6.30 -23.59
C PHE A 56 -15.10 6.04 -23.44
N HIS A 57 -15.90 7.07 -23.09
CA HIS A 57 -17.36 6.98 -22.89
C HIS A 57 -17.76 5.87 -21.88
N LEU A 58 -17.06 5.83 -20.74
CA LEU A 58 -17.20 4.77 -19.72
C LEU A 58 -18.16 5.16 -18.62
N GLY A 59 -18.70 4.13 -17.94
CA GLY A 59 -19.32 4.30 -16.64
C GLY A 59 -18.29 4.39 -15.51
N HIS A 60 -18.69 4.93 -14.35
CA HIS A 60 -17.84 5.01 -13.16
C HIS A 60 -17.34 3.63 -12.68
N ASP A 61 -18.16 2.59 -12.81
CA ASP A 61 -17.84 1.20 -12.51
C ASP A 61 -16.68 0.66 -13.35
N GLN A 62 -16.71 0.96 -14.65
CA GLN A 62 -15.68 0.48 -15.57
C GLN A 62 -14.34 1.15 -15.29
N VAL A 63 -14.35 2.48 -15.11
CA VAL A 63 -13.09 3.21 -14.85
C VAL A 63 -12.47 2.88 -13.52
N GLN A 64 -13.27 2.53 -12.51
CA GLN A 64 -12.79 2.08 -11.20
C GLN A 64 -11.90 0.83 -11.31
N LEU A 65 -12.08 0.01 -12.36
CA LEU A 65 -11.22 -1.16 -12.64
C LEU A 65 -9.74 -0.77 -12.76
N LEU A 66 -9.43 0.46 -13.20
CA LEU A 66 -8.04 0.94 -13.27
C LEU A 66 -7.37 1.03 -11.89
N SER A 67 -8.11 1.41 -10.86
CA SER A 67 -7.60 1.53 -9.50
C SER A 67 -7.71 0.21 -8.75
N THR A 68 -8.85 -0.48 -8.80
CA THR A 68 -9.06 -1.75 -8.10
C THR A 68 -8.22 -2.88 -8.69
N GLY A 69 -8.11 -2.95 -10.03
CA GLY A 69 -7.25 -3.91 -10.71
C GLY A 69 -5.77 -3.74 -10.37
N PHE A 70 -5.31 -2.48 -10.31
CA PHE A 70 -3.95 -2.16 -9.83
C PHE A 70 -3.73 -2.61 -8.39
N LEU A 71 -4.64 -2.29 -7.47
CA LEU A 71 -4.51 -2.65 -6.05
C LEU A 71 -4.57 -4.16 -5.83
N ALA A 72 -5.47 -4.86 -6.52
CA ALA A 72 -5.57 -6.32 -6.45
C ALA A 72 -4.28 -6.99 -6.93
N ALA A 73 -3.76 -6.54 -8.07
CA ALA A 73 -2.52 -7.04 -8.63
C ALA A 73 -1.31 -6.74 -7.73
N THR A 74 -1.26 -5.55 -7.13
CA THR A 74 -0.23 -5.16 -6.15
C THR A 74 -0.28 -6.07 -4.92
N THR A 75 -1.48 -6.34 -4.41
CA THR A 75 -1.67 -7.20 -3.23
C THR A 75 -1.17 -8.62 -3.49
N ALA A 76 -1.58 -9.21 -4.61
CA ALA A 76 -1.18 -10.57 -4.98
C ALA A 76 0.33 -10.68 -5.22
N SER A 77 0.91 -9.71 -5.93
CA SER A 77 2.32 -9.76 -6.31
C SER A 77 3.29 -9.52 -5.15
N MET A 78 2.86 -8.89 -4.05
CA MET A 78 3.68 -8.78 -2.83
C MET A 78 4.16 -10.14 -2.32
N LEU A 79 3.34 -11.17 -2.46
CA LEU A 79 3.66 -12.53 -2.06
C LEU A 79 4.77 -13.15 -2.94
N LEU A 80 4.93 -12.67 -4.18
CA LEU A 80 5.95 -13.12 -5.12
C LEU A 80 7.33 -12.53 -4.84
N ALA A 81 7.41 -11.44 -4.10
CA ALA A 81 8.66 -10.70 -3.91
C ALA A 81 9.77 -11.58 -3.34
N THR A 82 9.46 -12.39 -2.32
CA THR A 82 10.43 -13.28 -1.68
C THR A 82 10.94 -14.36 -2.65
N TRP A 83 10.06 -14.97 -3.41
CA TRP A 83 10.43 -15.95 -4.42
C TRP A 83 11.30 -15.34 -5.53
N ALA A 84 10.89 -14.18 -6.06
CA ALA A 84 11.63 -13.48 -7.11
C ALA A 84 13.05 -13.09 -6.65
N MET A 85 13.19 -12.58 -5.42
CA MET A 85 14.48 -12.26 -4.81
C MET A 85 15.39 -13.49 -4.65
N GLN A 86 14.83 -14.63 -4.24
CA GLN A 86 15.56 -15.87 -4.08
C GLN A 86 16.00 -16.45 -5.44
N ARG A 87 15.19 -16.28 -6.48
CA ARG A 87 15.41 -16.84 -7.83
C ARG A 87 16.39 -16.02 -8.66
N PHE A 88 16.22 -14.69 -8.67
CA PHE A 88 16.94 -13.78 -9.57
C PHE A 88 17.95 -12.89 -8.82
N GLY A 89 17.94 -12.90 -7.49
CA GLY A 89 18.70 -11.96 -6.67
C GLY A 89 18.00 -10.60 -6.53
N VAL A 90 18.44 -9.83 -5.54
CA VAL A 90 17.76 -8.57 -5.16
C VAL A 90 17.88 -7.51 -6.25
N ARG A 91 19.10 -7.26 -6.76
CA ARG A 91 19.38 -6.24 -7.78
C ARG A 91 18.65 -6.51 -9.09
N HIS A 92 18.73 -7.75 -9.62
CA HIS A 92 18.10 -8.09 -10.89
C HIS A 92 16.58 -8.03 -10.81
N THR A 93 16.00 -8.47 -9.69
CA THR A 93 14.55 -8.35 -9.44
C THR A 93 14.13 -6.89 -9.37
N PHE A 94 14.90 -6.03 -8.69
CA PHE A 94 14.59 -4.59 -8.56
C PHE A 94 14.66 -3.88 -9.93
N ILE A 95 15.75 -4.07 -10.67
CA ILE A 95 15.92 -3.46 -12.01
C ILE A 95 14.87 -3.99 -12.98
N GLY A 96 14.66 -5.31 -13.03
CA GLY A 96 13.65 -5.93 -13.89
C GLY A 96 12.24 -5.44 -13.59
N ALA A 97 11.90 -5.29 -12.30
CA ALA A 97 10.64 -4.69 -11.89
C ALA A 97 10.48 -3.25 -12.40
N LEU A 98 11.48 -2.40 -12.23
CA LEU A 98 11.42 -1.01 -12.70
C LEU A 98 11.35 -0.91 -14.24
N VAL A 99 12.08 -1.74 -14.96
CA VAL A 99 12.05 -1.79 -16.44
C VAL A 99 10.64 -2.18 -16.93
N LEU A 100 10.04 -3.20 -16.32
CA LEU A 100 8.67 -3.60 -16.64
C LEU A 100 7.64 -2.53 -16.25
N LEU A 101 7.83 -1.82 -15.12
CA LEU A 101 6.97 -0.70 -14.72
C LEU A 101 7.00 0.40 -15.77
N VAL A 102 8.20 0.81 -16.23
CA VAL A 102 8.37 1.79 -17.31
C VAL A 102 7.69 1.29 -18.59
N GLY A 103 7.88 0.02 -18.96
CA GLY A 103 7.25 -0.57 -20.14
C GLY A 103 5.72 -0.48 -20.10
N PHE A 104 5.10 -0.88 -18.99
CA PHE A 104 3.64 -0.77 -18.82
C PHE A 104 3.17 0.68 -18.76
N SER A 105 3.96 1.60 -18.20
CA SER A 105 3.64 3.03 -18.15
C SER A 105 3.63 3.66 -19.55
N VAL A 106 4.61 3.35 -20.37
CA VAL A 106 4.67 3.79 -21.77
C VAL A 106 3.51 3.19 -22.58
N LEU A 107 3.25 1.88 -22.43
CA LEU A 107 2.13 1.21 -23.12
C LEU A 107 0.78 1.80 -22.69
N ALA A 108 0.61 2.14 -21.42
CA ALA A 108 -0.60 2.79 -20.92
C ALA A 108 -0.80 4.17 -21.55
N ALA A 109 0.26 4.98 -21.63
CA ALA A 109 0.23 6.31 -22.27
C ALA A 109 -0.10 6.24 -23.77
N LEU A 110 0.33 5.16 -24.45
CA LEU A 110 0.07 4.95 -25.89
C LEU A 110 -1.24 4.21 -26.16
N SER A 111 -2.01 3.84 -25.12
CA SER A 111 -3.23 3.06 -25.30
C SER A 111 -4.37 3.88 -25.90
N ASP A 112 -5.01 3.31 -26.93
CA ASP A 112 -6.22 3.85 -27.57
C ASP A 112 -7.48 3.03 -27.24
N ARG A 113 -7.32 1.95 -26.43
CA ARG A 113 -8.40 1.06 -26.01
C ARG A 113 -8.39 0.91 -24.50
N PHE A 114 -9.56 1.08 -23.90
CA PHE A 114 -9.71 0.95 -22.45
C PHE A 114 -9.22 -0.41 -21.91
N VAL A 115 -9.49 -1.51 -22.62
CA VAL A 115 -9.05 -2.86 -22.22
C VAL A 115 -7.53 -2.94 -22.12
N LEU A 116 -6.80 -2.35 -23.09
CA LEU A 116 -5.33 -2.30 -23.04
C LEU A 116 -4.85 -1.47 -21.85
N LEU A 117 -5.49 -0.31 -21.61
CA LEU A 117 -5.19 0.53 -20.46
C LEU A 117 -5.39 -0.22 -19.14
N ALA A 118 -6.50 -0.96 -18.98
CA ALA A 118 -6.78 -1.77 -17.81
C ALA A 118 -5.74 -2.90 -17.61
N LEU A 119 -5.35 -3.58 -18.69
CA LEU A 119 -4.29 -4.60 -18.64
C LEU A 119 -2.94 -4.01 -18.24
N CYS A 120 -2.60 -2.82 -18.76
CA CYS A 120 -1.39 -2.11 -18.36
C CYS A 120 -1.43 -1.75 -16.86
N ARG A 121 -2.58 -1.32 -16.33
CA ARG A 121 -2.76 -1.02 -14.90
C ARG A 121 -2.57 -2.26 -14.02
N ILE A 122 -3.13 -3.41 -14.43
CA ILE A 122 -2.89 -4.69 -13.74
C ILE A 122 -1.41 -5.05 -13.79
N GLY A 123 -0.76 -4.87 -14.94
CA GLY A 123 0.69 -5.08 -15.10
C GLY A 123 1.52 -4.16 -14.18
N GLN A 124 1.23 -2.85 -14.17
CA GLN A 124 1.86 -1.89 -13.26
C GLN A 124 1.68 -2.29 -11.79
N GLY A 125 0.46 -2.67 -11.37
CA GLY A 125 0.17 -3.14 -10.03
C GLY A 125 0.99 -4.39 -9.66
N SER A 126 1.03 -5.38 -10.57
CA SER A 126 1.82 -6.62 -10.37
C SER A 126 3.31 -6.34 -10.14
N ILE A 127 3.85 -5.31 -10.74
CA ILE A 127 5.24 -4.92 -10.55
C ILE A 127 5.44 -4.05 -9.30
N ALA A 128 4.53 -3.12 -9.05
CA ALA A 128 4.59 -2.23 -7.89
C ALA A 128 4.62 -3.02 -6.56
N GLY A 129 3.87 -4.12 -6.48
CA GLY A 129 3.86 -4.99 -5.29
C GLY A 129 5.19 -5.67 -4.98
N LEU A 130 6.05 -5.88 -5.96
CA LEU A 130 7.39 -6.44 -5.76
C LEU A 130 8.37 -5.41 -5.17
N ILE A 131 8.25 -4.14 -5.55
CA ILE A 131 9.26 -3.11 -5.27
C ILE A 131 9.36 -2.79 -3.79
N GLN A 132 8.23 -2.69 -3.07
CA GLN A 132 8.21 -2.27 -1.67
C GLN A 132 8.92 -3.27 -0.72
N PRO A 133 8.64 -4.60 -0.76
CA PRO A 133 9.36 -5.58 0.04
C PRO A 133 10.86 -5.65 -0.29
N LEU A 134 11.21 -5.52 -1.58
CA LEU A 134 12.60 -5.46 -2.04
C LEU A 134 13.35 -4.28 -1.42
N SER A 135 12.76 -3.10 -1.46
CA SER A 135 13.35 -1.88 -0.91
C SER A 135 13.60 -1.99 0.59
N MET A 136 12.65 -2.54 1.32
CA MET A 136 12.78 -2.76 2.76
C MET A 136 13.92 -3.72 3.09
N LEU A 137 14.07 -4.81 2.31
CA LEU A 137 15.16 -5.75 2.49
C LEU A 137 16.53 -5.09 2.28
N VAL A 138 16.69 -4.30 1.22
CA VAL A 138 17.94 -3.58 0.94
C VAL A 138 18.34 -2.68 2.11
N ILE A 139 17.39 -1.96 2.71
CA ILE A 139 17.66 -1.09 3.84
C ILE A 139 18.11 -1.91 5.06
N ILE A 140 17.43 -3.03 5.34
CA ILE A 140 17.79 -3.92 6.46
C ILE A 140 19.18 -4.51 6.28
N ASP A 141 19.57 -4.88 5.07
CA ASP A 141 20.87 -5.48 4.76
C ASP A 141 22.02 -4.46 4.85
N VAL A 142 21.77 -3.20 4.44
CA VAL A 142 22.81 -2.16 4.37
C VAL A 142 23.04 -1.44 5.70
N PHE A 143 22.02 -1.34 6.56
CA PHE A 143 22.12 -0.61 7.84
C PHE A 143 22.26 -1.54 9.04
N PRO A 144 23.20 -1.24 9.98
CA PRO A 144 23.26 -1.95 11.25
C PRO A 144 22.01 -1.69 12.08
N MET A 145 21.71 -2.58 13.03
CA MET A 145 20.45 -2.60 13.76
C MET A 145 20.12 -1.28 14.48
N HIS A 146 21.13 -0.59 14.99
CA HIS A 146 20.98 0.70 15.70
C HIS A 146 20.70 1.90 14.80
N GLU A 147 20.98 1.82 13.48
CA GLU A 147 20.73 2.88 12.50
C GLU A 147 19.50 2.60 11.60
N ARG A 148 18.94 1.41 11.66
CA ARG A 148 17.79 1.03 10.82
C ARG A 148 16.59 1.94 11.01
N GLY A 149 16.33 2.39 12.24
CA GLY A 149 15.23 3.32 12.53
C GLY A 149 15.36 4.64 11.77
N ARG A 150 16.56 5.19 11.71
CA ARG A 150 16.84 6.43 10.95
C ARG A 150 16.68 6.22 9.44
N ALA A 151 17.18 5.11 8.91
CA ALA A 151 17.07 4.77 7.50
C ALA A 151 15.61 4.53 7.08
N MET A 152 14.86 3.79 7.91
CA MET A 152 13.43 3.54 7.70
C MET A 152 12.60 4.82 7.81
N GLY A 153 12.98 5.75 8.70
CA GLY A 153 12.36 7.07 8.77
C GLY A 153 12.54 7.88 7.48
N ALA A 154 13.77 7.93 6.96
CA ALA A 154 14.07 8.62 5.71
C ALA A 154 13.33 7.97 4.51
N TYR A 155 13.32 6.64 4.43
CA TYR A 155 12.57 5.88 3.43
C TYR A 155 11.06 6.12 3.56
N GLY A 156 10.55 6.13 4.79
CA GLY A 156 9.15 6.39 5.09
C GLY A 156 8.68 7.78 4.65
N LEU A 157 9.56 8.80 4.70
CA LEU A 157 9.27 10.13 4.15
C LEU A 157 8.92 10.07 2.67
N GLY A 158 9.69 9.34 1.86
CA GLY A 158 9.40 9.16 0.44
C GLY A 158 8.05 8.47 0.20
N ILE A 159 7.76 7.40 0.97
CA ILE A 159 6.49 6.66 0.88
C ILE A 159 5.28 7.56 1.18
N VAL A 160 5.43 8.45 2.15
CA VAL A 160 4.33 9.32 2.62
C VAL A 160 4.12 10.51 1.72
N LEU A 161 5.20 11.07 1.19
CA LEU A 161 5.11 12.20 0.26
C LEU A 161 4.57 11.77 -1.11
N ALA A 162 4.81 10.54 -1.55
CA ALA A 162 4.37 10.06 -2.85
C ALA A 162 2.86 10.21 -3.10
N PRO A 163 1.95 9.78 -2.18
CA PRO A 163 0.51 9.99 -2.35
C PRO A 163 0.07 11.46 -2.28
N ALA A 164 0.84 12.33 -1.64
CA ALA A 164 0.53 13.76 -1.57
C ALA A 164 0.98 14.50 -2.82
N VAL A 165 2.17 14.17 -3.34
CA VAL A 165 2.73 14.78 -4.55
C VAL A 165 2.07 14.23 -5.83
N GLY A 166 1.69 12.95 -5.83
CA GLY A 166 1.10 12.27 -6.99
C GLY A 166 -0.09 13.02 -7.60
N PRO A 167 -1.16 13.30 -6.85
CA PRO A 167 -2.32 14.00 -7.37
C PRO A 167 -2.02 15.42 -7.86
N VAL A 168 -1.13 16.16 -7.18
CA VAL A 168 -0.73 17.52 -7.60
C VAL A 168 0.03 17.49 -8.93
N ALA A 169 1.03 16.62 -9.02
CA ALA A 169 1.79 16.42 -10.25
C ALA A 169 0.88 15.88 -11.38
N GLY A 170 -0.01 14.95 -11.05
CA GLY A 170 -1.00 14.40 -11.98
C GLY A 170 -1.95 15.46 -12.50
N GLY A 171 -2.50 16.31 -11.63
CA GLY A 171 -3.40 17.40 -12.01
C GLY A 171 -2.75 18.38 -12.99
N LEU A 172 -1.54 18.84 -12.66
CA LEU A 172 -0.77 19.72 -13.56
C LEU A 172 -0.51 19.08 -14.92
N LEU A 173 -0.23 17.76 -14.96
CA LEU A 173 0.00 17.05 -16.21
C LEU A 173 -1.28 16.86 -17.02
N VAL A 174 -2.39 16.52 -16.36
CA VAL A 174 -3.71 16.40 -17.03
C VAL A 174 -4.10 17.71 -17.66
N ASP A 175 -3.99 18.81 -16.92
CA ASP A 175 -4.42 20.13 -17.39
C ASP A 175 -3.60 20.63 -18.61
N HIS A 176 -2.31 20.30 -18.70
CA HIS A 176 -1.43 20.80 -19.76
C HIS A 176 -1.18 19.79 -20.90
N PHE A 177 -1.17 18.51 -20.61
CA PHE A 177 -0.74 17.45 -21.54
C PHE A 177 -1.77 16.32 -21.68
N GLY A 178 -2.92 16.41 -20.98
CA GLY A 178 -3.97 15.40 -20.99
C GLY A 178 -3.65 14.16 -20.16
N TRP A 179 -4.64 13.27 -20.04
CA TRP A 179 -4.61 12.09 -19.18
C TRP A 179 -3.45 11.11 -19.46
N ARG A 180 -2.94 11.07 -20.70
CA ARG A 180 -1.83 10.17 -21.08
C ARG A 180 -0.53 10.50 -20.35
N ALA A 181 -0.27 11.77 -20.10
CA ALA A 181 0.95 12.25 -19.44
C ALA A 181 1.08 11.75 -17.99
N VAL A 182 -0.04 11.44 -17.33
CA VAL A 182 -0.08 10.94 -15.97
C VAL A 182 0.69 9.62 -15.83
N PHE A 183 0.62 8.75 -16.84
CA PHE A 183 1.34 7.47 -16.83
C PHE A 183 2.86 7.64 -17.02
N LEU A 184 3.31 8.77 -17.52
CA LEU A 184 4.73 9.04 -17.75
C LEU A 184 5.42 9.75 -16.58
N VAL A 185 4.65 10.26 -15.60
CA VAL A 185 5.20 11.06 -14.47
C VAL A 185 6.23 10.28 -13.63
N THR A 186 6.06 8.98 -13.51
CA THR A 186 6.93 8.11 -12.71
C THR A 186 8.16 7.61 -13.48
N VAL A 187 8.13 7.69 -14.81
CA VAL A 187 9.20 7.19 -15.69
C VAL A 187 10.57 7.81 -15.37
N PRO A 188 10.72 9.14 -15.20
CA PRO A 188 12.02 9.72 -14.86
C PRO A 188 12.60 9.19 -13.54
N LEU A 189 11.74 8.98 -12.53
CA LEU A 189 12.15 8.44 -11.23
C LEU A 189 12.60 6.97 -11.37
N CYS A 190 11.85 6.17 -12.13
CA CYS A 190 12.21 4.79 -12.44
C CYS A 190 13.56 4.70 -13.17
N LEU A 191 13.79 5.54 -14.20
CA LEU A 191 15.04 5.56 -14.95
C LEU A 191 16.23 5.96 -14.07
N ALA A 192 16.05 6.95 -13.17
CA ALA A 192 17.07 7.32 -12.19
C ALA A 192 17.38 6.15 -11.24
N ALA A 193 16.35 5.45 -10.73
CA ALA A 193 16.53 4.27 -9.88
C ALA A 193 17.23 3.12 -10.63
N ILE A 194 16.88 2.86 -11.90
CA ILE A 194 17.54 1.87 -12.76
C ILE A 194 19.02 2.21 -12.95
N ALA A 195 19.36 3.47 -13.22
CA ALA A 195 20.74 3.91 -13.42
C ALA A 195 21.59 3.80 -12.13
N LEU A 196 20.99 4.02 -10.96
CA LEU A 196 21.68 3.94 -9.68
C LEU A 196 21.78 2.52 -9.14
N ALA A 197 20.82 1.65 -9.44
CA ALA A 197 20.71 0.31 -8.86
C ALA A 197 21.96 -0.57 -9.08
N PRO A 198 22.65 -0.59 -10.25
CA PRO A 198 23.85 -1.40 -10.43
C PRO A 198 24.98 -1.03 -9.48
N ARG A 199 25.03 0.23 -9.04
CA ARG A 199 26.08 0.78 -8.17
C ARG A 199 25.77 0.69 -6.69
N TYR A 200 24.49 0.77 -6.30
CA TYR A 200 24.10 0.96 -4.91
C TYR A 200 23.19 -0.12 -4.34
N VAL A 201 22.55 -0.95 -5.17
CA VAL A 201 21.75 -2.09 -4.69
C VAL A 201 22.64 -3.33 -4.68
N ILE A 202 22.64 -4.06 -3.56
CA ILE A 202 23.37 -5.34 -3.43
C ILE A 202 22.87 -6.36 -4.47
N ALA A 203 23.78 -7.15 -5.03
CA ALA A 203 23.37 -8.18 -5.99
C ALA A 203 22.49 -9.24 -5.35
N GLY A 204 22.81 -9.59 -4.10
CA GLY A 204 22.04 -10.57 -3.34
C GLY A 204 21.92 -11.87 -4.13
N ARG A 205 23.05 -12.56 -4.37
CA ARG A 205 23.08 -13.76 -5.21
C ARG A 205 22.02 -14.78 -4.80
N PRO A 206 21.40 -15.47 -5.76
CA PRO A 206 20.45 -16.53 -5.47
C PRO A 206 21.05 -17.55 -4.49
N LEU A 207 20.27 -17.96 -3.50
CA LEU A 207 20.72 -18.99 -2.55
C LEU A 207 21.09 -20.27 -3.30
N PRO A 208 22.20 -20.97 -2.95
CA PRO A 208 22.48 -22.28 -3.48
C PRO A 208 21.27 -23.21 -3.30
N GLY A 209 20.75 -23.76 -4.38
CA GLY A 209 19.54 -24.59 -4.36
C GLY A 209 18.20 -23.84 -4.44
N ALA A 210 18.16 -22.50 -4.44
CA ALA A 210 16.92 -21.72 -4.62
C ALA A 210 16.24 -22.00 -5.96
N HIS A 211 17.01 -22.38 -7.00
CA HIS A 211 16.47 -22.80 -8.29
C HIS A 211 15.62 -24.09 -8.22
N LYS A 212 15.76 -24.88 -7.16
CA LYS A 212 15.00 -26.13 -6.93
C LYS A 212 13.73 -25.94 -6.11
N ARG A 213 13.51 -24.77 -5.50
CA ARG A 213 12.27 -24.52 -4.74
C ARG A 213 11.14 -24.31 -5.73
N PRO A 214 10.14 -25.18 -5.74
CA PRO A 214 8.98 -25.03 -6.61
C PRO A 214 8.26 -23.73 -6.22
N PHE A 215 7.80 -23.01 -7.23
CA PHE A 215 6.96 -21.86 -7.05
C PHE A 215 5.54 -22.33 -6.75
N ASP A 216 4.89 -21.78 -5.74
CA ASP A 216 3.50 -22.09 -5.44
C ASP A 216 2.54 -21.39 -6.41
N LEU A 217 2.45 -21.95 -7.61
CA LEU A 217 1.55 -21.45 -8.65
C LEU A 217 0.08 -21.61 -8.25
N ILE A 218 -0.25 -22.68 -7.54
CA ILE A 218 -1.62 -22.95 -7.10
C ILE A 218 -2.08 -21.91 -6.09
N GLY A 219 -1.26 -21.65 -5.06
CA GLY A 219 -1.53 -20.59 -4.09
C GLY A 219 -1.69 -19.22 -4.75
N LEU A 220 -0.83 -18.90 -5.74
CA LEU A 220 -0.94 -17.64 -6.48
C LEU A 220 -2.26 -17.55 -7.26
N VAL A 221 -2.62 -18.60 -8.01
CA VAL A 221 -3.88 -18.63 -8.80
C VAL A 221 -5.10 -18.50 -7.88
N LEU A 222 -5.07 -19.17 -6.73
CA LEU A 222 -6.15 -19.09 -5.74
C LEU A 222 -6.28 -17.68 -5.16
N VAL A 223 -5.18 -17.03 -4.74
CA VAL A 223 -5.27 -15.68 -4.16
C VAL A 223 -5.63 -14.62 -5.20
N VAL A 224 -5.08 -14.70 -6.41
CA VAL A 224 -5.45 -13.79 -7.52
C VAL A 224 -6.92 -13.98 -7.90
N GLY A 225 -7.35 -15.23 -8.08
CA GLY A 225 -8.74 -15.56 -8.38
C GLY A 225 -9.69 -15.07 -7.28
N ALA A 226 -9.32 -15.27 -6.00
CA ALA A 226 -10.08 -14.79 -4.85
C ALA A 226 -10.24 -13.27 -4.87
N LEU A 227 -9.13 -12.53 -5.06
CA LEU A 227 -9.15 -11.06 -5.11
C LEU A 227 -9.96 -10.54 -6.29
N CYS A 228 -9.78 -11.11 -7.48
CA CYS A 228 -10.55 -10.71 -8.68
C CYS A 228 -12.04 -10.99 -8.50
N ALA A 229 -12.40 -12.17 -7.97
CA ALA A 229 -13.78 -12.54 -7.75
C ALA A 229 -14.44 -11.71 -6.63
N LEU A 230 -13.75 -11.46 -5.50
CA LEU A 230 -14.28 -10.62 -4.43
C LEU A 230 -14.45 -9.17 -4.86
N LEU A 231 -13.40 -8.54 -5.39
CA LEU A 231 -13.44 -7.12 -5.73
C LEU A 231 -14.35 -6.86 -6.94
N GLY A 232 -14.26 -7.71 -7.98
CA GLY A 232 -15.13 -7.63 -9.15
C GLY A 232 -16.59 -7.93 -8.82
N GLY A 233 -16.82 -8.95 -7.97
CA GLY A 233 -18.16 -9.30 -7.49
C GLY A 233 -18.80 -8.18 -6.67
N LEU A 234 -18.06 -7.59 -5.73
CA LEU A 234 -18.52 -6.43 -4.95
C LEU A 234 -18.87 -5.25 -5.86
N ALA A 235 -18.00 -4.93 -6.83
CA ALA A 235 -18.26 -3.85 -7.77
C ALA A 235 -19.52 -4.10 -8.66
N ALA A 236 -19.84 -5.36 -8.96
CA ALA A 236 -21.00 -5.72 -9.76
C ALA A 236 -22.32 -5.82 -8.97
N LEU A 237 -22.28 -5.84 -7.63
CA LEU A 237 -23.44 -6.14 -6.78
C LEU A 237 -24.65 -5.23 -7.05
N ILE A 238 -24.45 -3.93 -7.27
CA ILE A 238 -25.55 -2.97 -7.45
C ILE A 238 -26.18 -3.07 -8.84
N ARG A 239 -25.36 -3.32 -9.87
CA ARG A 239 -25.82 -3.30 -11.27
C ARG A 239 -26.30 -4.66 -11.76
N GLN A 240 -25.63 -5.71 -11.31
CA GLN A 240 -25.89 -7.10 -11.69
C GLN A 240 -25.89 -7.99 -10.42
N PRO A 241 -26.92 -7.90 -9.55
CA PRO A 241 -26.90 -8.53 -8.23
C PRO A 241 -26.64 -10.04 -8.26
N ALA A 242 -27.23 -10.76 -9.20
CA ALA A 242 -27.04 -12.21 -9.32
C ALA A 242 -25.59 -12.58 -9.67
N MET A 243 -25.00 -11.89 -10.65
CA MET A 243 -23.61 -12.11 -11.06
C MET A 243 -22.63 -11.64 -9.98
N GLY A 244 -22.90 -10.48 -9.38
CA GLY A 244 -22.10 -9.94 -8.28
C GLY A 244 -22.09 -10.89 -7.08
N THR A 245 -23.25 -11.39 -6.66
CA THR A 245 -23.36 -12.35 -5.56
C THR A 245 -22.64 -13.66 -5.88
N ALA A 246 -22.82 -14.21 -7.09
CA ALA A 246 -22.13 -15.42 -7.51
C ALA A 246 -20.59 -15.23 -7.49
N ALA A 247 -20.10 -14.08 -7.96
CA ALA A 247 -18.69 -13.77 -7.96
C ALA A 247 -18.13 -13.58 -6.52
N VAL A 248 -18.87 -12.93 -5.61
CA VAL A 248 -18.49 -12.82 -4.19
C VAL A 248 -18.43 -14.20 -3.54
N VAL A 249 -19.43 -15.06 -3.76
CA VAL A 249 -19.42 -16.43 -3.23
C VAL A 249 -18.21 -17.20 -3.77
N LEU A 250 -17.94 -17.13 -5.08
CA LEU A 250 -16.75 -17.73 -5.68
C LEU A 250 -15.47 -17.21 -5.02
N GLY A 251 -15.37 -15.89 -4.80
CA GLY A 251 -14.23 -15.27 -4.16
C GLY A 251 -14.00 -15.74 -2.73
N VAL A 252 -15.09 -15.93 -1.96
CA VAL A 252 -15.01 -16.51 -0.61
C VAL A 252 -14.55 -17.98 -0.68
N VAL A 253 -15.10 -18.79 -1.59
CA VAL A 253 -14.68 -20.18 -1.78
C VAL A 253 -13.20 -20.26 -2.15
N LEU A 254 -12.72 -19.42 -3.08
CA LEU A 254 -11.31 -19.37 -3.47
C LEU A 254 -10.41 -18.91 -2.32
N SER A 255 -10.88 -17.96 -1.50
CA SER A 255 -10.13 -17.51 -0.29
C SER A 255 -9.99 -18.64 0.73
N VAL A 256 -11.05 -19.40 0.99
CA VAL A 256 -11.01 -20.56 1.87
C VAL A 256 -10.09 -21.64 1.29
N SER A 257 -10.21 -21.92 -0.01
CA SER A 257 -9.33 -22.87 -0.71
C SER A 257 -7.86 -22.44 -0.63
N PHE A 258 -7.56 -21.14 -0.76
CA PHE A 258 -6.22 -20.59 -0.57
C PHE A 258 -5.68 -20.88 0.84
N VAL A 259 -6.46 -20.58 1.87
CA VAL A 259 -6.06 -20.84 3.27
C VAL A 259 -5.81 -22.33 3.53
N VAL A 260 -6.66 -23.21 3.00
CA VAL A 260 -6.50 -24.66 3.13
C VAL A 260 -5.25 -25.14 2.40
N TRP A 261 -5.03 -24.67 1.18
CA TRP A 261 -3.85 -24.99 0.37
C TRP A 261 -2.55 -24.56 1.06
N GLU A 262 -2.46 -23.30 1.49
CA GLU A 262 -1.27 -22.74 2.15
C GLU A 262 -0.92 -23.46 3.46
N ARG A 263 -1.90 -23.99 4.17
CA ARG A 263 -1.66 -24.80 5.38
C ARG A 263 -1.09 -26.18 5.09
N SER A 264 -1.27 -26.70 3.89
CA SER A 264 -0.80 -28.02 3.45
C SER A 264 0.48 -27.98 2.62
N THR A 265 0.87 -26.82 2.12
CA THR A 265 2.03 -26.64 1.22
C THR A 265 3.32 -26.51 2.02
N LEU A 266 4.41 -27.16 1.53
CA LEU A 266 5.75 -27.10 2.16
C LEU A 266 6.43 -25.72 2.04
N HIS A 267 6.06 -24.95 1.02
CA HIS A 267 6.63 -23.62 0.75
C HIS A 267 5.52 -22.60 0.51
N PRO A 268 4.76 -22.26 1.56
CA PRO A 268 3.61 -21.38 1.43
C PRO A 268 4.04 -19.96 1.04
N LEU A 269 3.18 -19.27 0.27
CA LEU A 269 3.32 -17.83 -0.03
C LEU A 269 3.05 -17.01 1.23
N LEU A 270 2.08 -17.47 2.06
CA LEU A 270 1.69 -16.86 3.31
C LEU A 270 1.72 -17.90 4.44
N ASP A 271 2.64 -17.72 5.38
CA ASP A 271 2.78 -18.66 6.51
C ASP A 271 1.67 -18.44 7.55
N PHE A 272 0.66 -19.30 7.52
CA PHE A 272 -0.45 -19.25 8.48
C PHE A 272 -0.08 -19.77 9.88
N SER A 273 1.08 -20.37 10.08
CA SER A 273 1.51 -20.85 11.41
C SER A 273 1.68 -19.70 12.39
N ILE A 274 2.12 -18.53 11.91
CA ILE A 274 2.34 -17.33 12.73
C ILE A 274 1.03 -16.74 13.30
N PHE A 275 -0.13 -17.06 12.73
CA PHE A 275 -1.43 -16.61 13.26
C PHE A 275 -1.87 -17.36 14.52
N ARG A 276 -1.17 -18.44 14.87
CA ARG A 276 -1.39 -19.15 16.16
C ARG A 276 -0.82 -18.37 17.34
N GLU A 277 0.10 -17.45 17.07
CA GLU A 277 0.66 -16.60 18.12
C GLU A 277 -0.38 -15.60 18.62
N ALA A 278 -0.60 -15.62 19.94
CA ALA A 278 -1.58 -14.77 20.58
C ALA A 278 -1.25 -13.28 20.33
N GLY A 279 -2.20 -12.53 19.80
CA GLY A 279 -2.06 -11.10 19.49
C GLY A 279 -1.56 -10.80 18.07
N PHE A 280 -0.92 -11.74 17.35
CA PHE A 280 -0.51 -11.48 15.97
C PHE A 280 -1.73 -11.37 15.04
N GLY A 281 -2.74 -12.22 15.20
CA GLY A 281 -4.02 -12.11 14.51
C GLY A 281 -4.70 -10.75 14.74
N ALA A 282 -4.61 -10.22 15.97
CA ALA A 282 -5.09 -8.88 16.28
C ALA A 282 -4.30 -7.78 15.54
N ALA A 283 -2.98 -7.92 15.45
CA ALA A 283 -2.15 -7.00 14.66
C ALA A 283 -2.53 -7.00 13.18
N VAL A 284 -2.84 -8.17 12.64
CA VAL A 284 -3.31 -8.31 11.24
C VAL A 284 -4.66 -7.62 11.03
N LEU A 285 -5.60 -7.70 11.96
CA LEU A 285 -6.86 -6.97 11.88
C LEU A 285 -6.66 -5.44 11.93
N VAL A 286 -5.71 -4.97 12.76
CA VAL A 286 -5.31 -3.55 12.77
C VAL A 286 -4.67 -3.16 11.43
N ALA A 287 -3.83 -4.02 10.83
CA ALA A 287 -3.25 -3.77 9.51
C ALA A 287 -4.32 -3.64 8.42
N LEU A 288 -5.32 -4.51 8.44
CA LEU A 288 -6.45 -4.48 7.51
C LEU A 288 -7.26 -3.19 7.67
N ALA A 289 -7.63 -2.82 8.90
CA ALA A 289 -8.33 -1.56 9.18
C ALA A 289 -7.50 -0.33 8.76
N TYR A 290 -6.18 -0.34 9.04
CA TYR A 290 -5.27 0.71 8.58
C TYR A 290 -5.30 0.85 7.05
N GLY A 291 -5.32 -0.27 6.33
CA GLY A 291 -5.46 -0.28 4.87
C GLY A 291 -6.77 0.38 4.41
N VAL A 292 -7.91 0.00 5.00
CA VAL A 292 -9.21 0.62 4.71
C VAL A 292 -9.13 2.13 4.85
N GLY A 293 -8.58 2.64 5.94
CA GLY A 293 -8.56 4.08 6.20
C GLY A 293 -7.59 4.85 5.31
N ILE A 294 -6.36 4.37 5.13
CA ILE A 294 -5.38 5.09 4.30
C ILE A 294 -5.83 5.17 2.84
N TYR A 295 -6.26 4.05 2.25
CA TYR A 295 -6.69 4.04 0.85
C TYR A 295 -8.10 4.61 0.68
N GLY A 296 -9.03 4.31 1.61
CA GLY A 296 -10.37 4.88 1.59
C GLY A 296 -10.37 6.39 1.74
N SER A 297 -9.58 6.96 2.66
CA SER A 297 -9.46 8.42 2.78
C SER A 297 -8.75 9.06 1.59
N THR A 298 -7.77 8.40 0.99
CA THR A 298 -7.08 8.89 -0.21
C THR A 298 -8.00 8.89 -1.43
N TYR A 299 -8.96 7.96 -1.48
CA TYR A 299 -10.01 7.92 -2.50
C TYR A 299 -11.10 8.98 -2.24
N LEU A 300 -11.65 9.00 -1.01
CA LEU A 300 -12.82 9.79 -0.67
C LEU A 300 -12.52 11.29 -0.50
N ALA A 301 -11.36 11.67 0.06
CA ALA A 301 -11.08 13.07 0.39
C ALA A 301 -11.00 14.00 -0.86
N PRO A 302 -10.33 13.63 -1.95
CA PRO A 302 -10.37 14.44 -3.19
C PRO A 302 -11.77 14.48 -3.81
N LEU A 303 -12.50 13.37 -3.77
CA LEU A 303 -13.86 13.26 -4.30
C LEU A 303 -14.81 14.19 -3.52
N PHE A 304 -14.72 14.15 -2.18
CA PHE A 304 -15.48 15.02 -1.28
C PHE A 304 -15.18 16.51 -1.52
N ALA A 305 -13.89 16.86 -1.67
CA ALA A 305 -13.47 18.22 -1.92
C ALA A 305 -13.98 18.74 -3.27
N GLN A 306 -13.84 17.94 -4.34
CA GLN A 306 -14.20 18.38 -5.70
C GLN A 306 -15.71 18.32 -5.94
N ILE A 307 -16.35 17.20 -5.63
CA ILE A 307 -17.77 16.99 -5.95
C ILE A 307 -18.66 17.52 -4.82
N GLY A 308 -18.29 17.26 -3.55
CA GLY A 308 -19.09 17.65 -2.39
C GLY A 308 -19.01 19.14 -2.07
N LEU A 309 -17.81 19.74 -2.19
CA LEU A 309 -17.56 21.13 -1.81
C LEU A 309 -17.28 22.06 -2.99
N GLY A 310 -17.17 21.53 -4.23
CA GLY A 310 -16.96 22.32 -5.44
C GLY A 310 -15.53 22.85 -5.62
N PHE A 311 -14.54 22.30 -4.91
CA PHE A 311 -13.16 22.71 -5.08
C PHE A 311 -12.59 22.23 -6.43
N SER A 312 -11.66 23.00 -7.00
CA SER A 312 -10.89 22.56 -8.17
C SER A 312 -10.00 21.36 -7.83
N GLY A 313 -9.55 20.62 -8.83
CA GLY A 313 -8.60 19.51 -8.63
C GLY A 313 -7.30 19.98 -7.97
N TYR A 314 -6.82 21.17 -8.31
CA TYR A 314 -5.66 21.80 -7.70
C TYR A 314 -5.89 22.12 -6.21
N GLU A 315 -7.01 22.74 -5.87
CA GLU A 315 -7.37 23.04 -4.48
C GLU A 315 -7.53 21.76 -3.64
N ALA A 316 -8.16 20.73 -4.19
CA ALA A 316 -8.27 19.43 -3.54
C ALA A 316 -6.88 18.81 -3.27
N GLY A 317 -5.94 18.96 -4.18
CA GLY A 317 -4.54 18.57 -4.00
C GLY A 317 -3.83 19.39 -2.93
N LEU A 318 -3.98 20.73 -2.95
CA LEU A 318 -3.41 21.63 -1.95
C LEU A 318 -3.94 21.35 -0.54
N MET A 319 -5.21 20.97 -0.38
CA MET A 319 -5.80 20.59 0.89
C MET A 319 -5.06 19.39 1.55
N LEU A 320 -4.52 18.50 0.76
CA LEU A 320 -3.81 17.31 1.25
C LEU A 320 -2.35 17.59 1.63
N LEU A 321 -1.73 18.64 1.12
CA LEU A 321 -0.31 18.95 1.35
C LEU A 321 0.06 19.18 2.83
N PRO A 322 -0.66 20.01 3.61
CA PRO A 322 -0.37 20.19 5.04
C PRO A 322 -0.41 18.86 5.79
N GLY A 323 -1.39 18.01 5.46
CA GLY A 323 -1.50 16.66 6.02
C GLY A 323 -0.28 15.78 5.67
N GLY A 324 0.23 15.87 4.44
CA GLY A 324 1.45 15.18 4.02
C GLY A 324 2.67 15.61 4.85
N ALA A 325 2.86 16.92 5.06
CA ALA A 325 3.94 17.44 5.89
C ALA A 325 3.83 16.98 7.36
N VAL A 326 2.63 17.04 7.93
CA VAL A 326 2.36 16.55 9.30
C VAL A 326 2.68 15.07 9.42
N LEU A 327 2.24 14.24 8.46
CA LEU A 327 2.51 12.81 8.45
C LEU A 327 4.01 12.53 8.41
N ALA A 328 4.77 13.29 7.60
CA ALA A 328 6.22 13.17 7.51
C ALA A 328 6.90 13.46 8.87
N ILE A 329 6.51 14.55 9.54
CA ILE A 329 7.04 14.93 10.85
C ILE A 329 6.72 13.87 11.90
N VAL A 330 5.47 13.40 11.91
CA VAL A 330 5.00 12.38 12.87
C VAL A 330 5.75 11.07 12.68
N LEU A 331 5.97 10.61 11.45
CA LEU A 331 6.71 9.37 11.19
C LEU A 331 8.16 9.41 11.70
N LEU A 332 8.85 10.55 11.59
CA LEU A 332 10.20 10.72 12.13
C LEU A 332 10.24 10.59 13.66
N GLN A 333 9.17 10.95 14.35
CA GLN A 333 9.07 10.90 15.81
C GLN A 333 8.38 9.61 16.31
N ALA A 334 7.51 9.03 15.52
CA ALA A 334 6.72 7.87 15.92
C ALA A 334 7.55 6.62 16.20
N GLY A 335 8.71 6.46 15.55
CA GLY A 335 9.67 5.42 15.88
C GLY A 335 10.18 5.55 17.32
N LYS A 336 10.58 6.76 17.73
CA LYS A 336 11.02 7.05 19.10
C LYS A 336 9.89 6.88 20.12
N LEU A 337 8.66 7.18 19.71
CA LEU A 337 7.48 7.00 20.55
C LEU A 337 7.15 5.52 20.77
N ALA A 338 7.28 4.69 19.73
CA ALA A 338 7.09 3.25 19.80
C ALA A 338 8.19 2.54 20.65
N ASP A 339 9.36 3.16 20.80
CA ASP A 339 10.42 2.67 21.68
C ASP A 339 10.16 3.03 23.15
N ARG A 340 9.51 4.19 23.42
CA ARG A 340 9.25 4.68 24.78
C ARG A 340 7.94 4.18 25.39
N PHE A 341 6.92 3.97 24.56
CA PHE A 341 5.59 3.58 24.98
C PHE A 341 5.23 2.17 24.48
N PRO A 342 4.31 1.47 25.14
CA PRO A 342 3.79 0.19 24.65
C PRO A 342 3.23 0.35 23.23
N SER A 343 3.67 -0.51 22.31
CA SER A 343 3.37 -0.41 20.87
C SER A 343 1.87 -0.41 20.57
N ASN A 344 1.07 -1.15 21.37
CA ASN A 344 -0.38 -1.17 21.27
C ASN A 344 -1.01 0.19 21.61
N ARG A 345 -0.50 0.91 22.63
CA ARG A 345 -1.00 2.25 23.00
C ARG A 345 -0.71 3.28 21.91
N VAL A 346 0.47 3.18 21.28
CA VAL A 346 0.82 4.07 20.15
C VAL A 346 -0.10 3.81 18.96
N ALA A 347 -0.37 2.54 18.63
CA ALA A 347 -1.31 2.18 17.57
C ALA A 347 -2.75 2.63 17.90
N MET A 348 -3.21 2.45 19.14
CA MET A 348 -4.54 2.91 19.60
C MET A 348 -4.67 4.43 19.52
N ALA A 349 -3.67 5.18 19.97
CA ALA A 349 -3.66 6.64 19.83
C ALA A 349 -3.79 7.06 18.36
N GLY A 350 -3.04 6.39 17.46
CA GLY A 350 -3.14 6.63 16.02
C GLY A 350 -4.53 6.34 15.46
N LEU A 351 -5.15 5.22 15.84
CA LEU A 351 -6.52 4.88 15.44
C LEU A 351 -7.53 5.91 15.93
N ALA A 352 -7.38 6.38 17.18
CA ALA A 352 -8.26 7.40 17.77
C ALA A 352 -8.14 8.75 17.03
N PHE A 353 -6.90 9.22 16.77
CA PHE A 353 -6.69 10.47 16.02
C PHE A 353 -7.33 10.40 14.63
N PHE A 354 -7.18 9.26 13.94
CA PHE A 354 -7.77 9.10 12.62
C PHE A 354 -9.29 9.02 12.66
N SER A 355 -9.87 8.33 13.64
CA SER A 355 -11.32 8.28 13.84
C SER A 355 -11.90 9.67 14.07
N VAL A 356 -11.28 10.48 14.95
CA VAL A 356 -11.70 11.87 15.22
C VAL A 356 -11.63 12.69 13.93
N SER A 357 -10.53 12.59 13.16
CA SER A 357 -10.42 13.28 11.88
C SER A 357 -11.52 12.89 10.90
N ALA A 358 -11.78 11.60 10.73
CA ALA A 358 -12.81 11.12 9.83
C ALA A 358 -14.22 11.62 10.25
N ILE A 359 -14.51 11.65 11.56
CA ILE A 359 -15.76 12.23 12.08
C ILE A 359 -15.83 13.73 11.76
N LEU A 360 -14.77 14.49 12.03
CA LEU A 360 -14.73 15.93 11.77
C LEU A 360 -14.92 16.24 10.28
N VAL A 361 -14.26 15.50 9.39
CA VAL A 361 -14.45 15.63 7.94
C VAL A 361 -15.88 15.25 7.54
N GLY A 362 -16.44 14.18 8.11
CA GLY A 362 -17.83 13.78 7.89
C GLY A 362 -18.87 14.80 8.37
N LEU A 363 -18.53 15.64 9.33
CA LEU A 363 -19.39 16.75 9.82
C LEU A 363 -19.23 18.04 8.99
N SER A 364 -18.35 18.07 7.96
CA SER A 364 -18.15 19.25 7.12
C SER A 364 -19.42 19.59 6.34
N THR A 365 -19.64 20.87 6.14
CA THR A 365 -20.75 21.41 5.34
C THR A 365 -20.17 22.24 4.17
N THR A 366 -21.01 22.65 3.24
CA THR A 366 -20.60 23.54 2.12
C THR A 366 -20.03 24.88 2.59
N THR A 367 -20.29 25.26 3.86
CA THR A 367 -19.73 26.48 4.48
C THR A 367 -18.42 26.25 5.19
N THR A 368 -17.93 24.98 5.25
CA THR A 368 -16.65 24.65 5.91
C THR A 368 -15.49 25.24 5.11
N GLY A 369 -14.73 26.12 5.76
CA GLY A 369 -13.59 26.79 5.12
C GLY A 369 -12.47 25.80 4.78
N PHE A 370 -11.76 26.07 3.67
CA PHE A 370 -10.64 25.28 3.15
C PHE A 370 -9.60 24.90 4.22
N TRP A 371 -9.13 25.87 5.00
CA TRP A 371 -8.10 25.66 6.02
C TRP A 371 -8.56 24.81 7.19
N LEU A 372 -9.83 24.88 7.53
CA LEU A 372 -10.42 24.06 8.58
C LEU A 372 -10.49 22.60 8.14
N LEU A 373 -10.90 22.36 6.90
CA LEU A 373 -10.90 21.01 6.32
C LEU A 373 -9.47 20.44 6.20
N ALA A 374 -8.51 21.25 5.75
CA ALA A 374 -7.11 20.87 5.69
C ALA A 374 -6.55 20.50 7.09
N LEU A 375 -6.94 21.25 8.15
CA LEU A 375 -6.58 20.94 9.53
C LEU A 375 -7.18 19.59 9.98
N TRP A 376 -8.44 19.33 9.70
CA TRP A 376 -9.07 18.05 10.06
C TRP A 376 -8.43 16.87 9.35
N VAL A 377 -8.10 17.01 8.06
CA VAL A 377 -7.32 16.00 7.33
C VAL A 377 -5.93 15.83 7.94
N ALA A 378 -5.26 16.91 8.35
CA ALA A 378 -3.95 16.85 8.99
C ALA A 378 -3.98 16.09 10.32
N ILE A 379 -5.04 16.23 11.14
CA ILE A 379 -5.26 15.44 12.36
C ILE A 379 -5.26 13.93 12.02
N GLY A 380 -5.95 13.54 10.94
CA GLY A 380 -5.95 12.15 10.49
C GLY A 380 -4.57 11.64 10.08
N ARG A 381 -3.75 12.52 9.51
CA ARG A 381 -2.37 12.15 9.13
C ARG A 381 -1.46 11.92 10.35
N VAL A 382 -1.69 12.63 11.47
CA VAL A 382 -1.07 12.29 12.75
C VAL A 382 -1.42 10.84 13.12
N GLY A 383 -2.70 10.47 13.03
CA GLY A 383 -3.16 9.12 13.30
C GLY A 383 -2.45 8.07 12.44
N LEU A 384 -2.43 8.27 11.11
CA LEU A 384 -1.77 7.34 10.19
C LEU A 384 -0.27 7.18 10.47
N GLY A 385 0.40 8.26 10.86
CA GLY A 385 1.83 8.24 11.19
C GLY A 385 2.16 7.44 12.46
N LEU A 386 1.26 7.41 13.44
CA LEU A 386 1.44 6.67 14.70
C LEU A 386 1.13 5.18 14.56
N ILE A 387 0.16 4.80 13.72
CA ILE A 387 -0.28 3.41 13.59
C ILE A 387 0.84 2.51 13.07
N ILE A 388 1.52 2.86 11.98
CA ILE A 388 2.51 1.97 11.33
C ILE A 388 3.64 1.55 12.28
N PRO A 389 4.37 2.48 12.96
CA PRO A 389 5.43 2.08 13.87
C PRO A 389 4.92 1.25 15.05
N GLY A 390 3.77 1.64 15.63
CA GLY A 390 3.12 0.89 16.70
C GLY A 390 2.72 -0.51 16.28
N LEU A 391 2.11 -0.64 15.10
CA LEU A 391 1.69 -1.92 14.52
C LEU A 391 2.88 -2.83 14.23
N ASN A 392 3.88 -2.34 13.48
CA ASN A 392 5.04 -3.14 13.08
C ASN A 392 5.87 -3.57 14.31
N ALA A 393 6.18 -2.63 15.21
CA ALA A 393 6.91 -2.95 16.44
C ALA A 393 6.13 -3.91 17.36
N GLY A 394 4.81 -3.70 17.48
CA GLY A 394 3.93 -4.57 18.27
C GLY A 394 3.87 -5.98 17.69
N ALA A 395 3.55 -6.10 16.42
CA ALA A 395 3.37 -7.39 15.75
C ALA A 395 4.65 -8.24 15.71
N LEU A 396 5.80 -7.62 15.37
CA LEU A 396 7.06 -8.37 15.28
C LEU A 396 7.57 -8.86 16.64
N ARG A 397 7.23 -8.17 17.73
CA ARG A 397 7.56 -8.62 19.10
C ARG A 397 6.76 -9.86 19.56
N LEU A 398 5.64 -10.15 18.89
CA LEU A 398 4.78 -11.28 19.20
C LEU A 398 5.23 -12.57 18.52
N LEU A 399 6.13 -12.47 17.55
CA LEU A 399 6.54 -13.59 16.72
C LEU A 399 7.78 -14.31 17.25
N PRO A 400 7.88 -15.63 17.02
CA PRO A 400 9.10 -16.40 17.27
C PRO A 400 10.26 -15.85 16.42
N TYR A 401 11.48 -15.99 16.98
CA TYR A 401 12.70 -15.59 16.31
C TYR A 401 12.85 -16.32 14.95
N GLY A 402 13.12 -15.55 13.90
CA GLY A 402 13.29 -16.05 12.52
C GLY A 402 12.02 -16.04 11.66
N THR A 403 10.86 -15.67 12.23
CA THR A 403 9.59 -15.52 11.48
C THR A 403 9.21 -14.08 11.20
N GLU A 404 10.07 -13.12 11.56
CA GLU A 404 9.80 -11.67 11.42
C GLU A 404 9.55 -11.26 9.97
N ALA A 405 10.26 -11.89 9.02
CA ALA A 405 10.08 -11.62 7.59
C ALA A 405 8.69 -12.06 7.12
N ALA A 406 8.23 -13.25 7.54
CA ALA A 406 6.89 -13.75 7.23
C ALA A 406 5.81 -12.88 7.89
N GLY A 407 6.04 -12.44 9.14
CA GLY A 407 5.15 -11.53 9.85
C GLY A 407 5.02 -10.18 9.17
N SER A 408 6.13 -9.58 8.76
CA SER A 408 6.14 -8.32 8.02
C SER A 408 5.42 -8.44 6.67
N ALA A 409 5.65 -9.54 5.92
CA ALA A 409 4.96 -9.82 4.67
C ALA A 409 3.44 -9.93 4.89
N SER A 410 3.02 -10.66 5.94
CA SER A 410 1.60 -10.81 6.29
C SER A 410 0.94 -9.47 6.62
N ILE A 411 1.56 -8.63 7.45
CA ILE A 411 1.04 -7.31 7.79
C ILE A 411 0.88 -6.44 6.54
N ASN A 412 1.88 -6.43 5.67
CA ASN A 412 1.82 -5.66 4.43
C ASN A 412 0.73 -6.19 3.48
N PHE A 413 0.59 -7.52 3.36
CA PHE A 413 -0.45 -8.14 2.56
C PHE A 413 -1.85 -7.75 3.06
N PHE A 414 -2.13 -7.92 4.35
CA PHE A 414 -3.45 -7.60 4.92
C PHE A 414 -3.74 -6.09 4.93
N ARG A 415 -2.72 -5.25 5.09
CA ARG A 415 -2.84 -3.81 4.90
C ARG A 415 -3.27 -3.47 3.46
N GLN A 416 -2.67 -4.10 2.47
CA GLN A 416 -2.99 -3.87 1.07
C GLN A 416 -4.37 -4.44 0.70
N LEU A 417 -4.68 -5.64 1.22
CA LEU A 417 -6.00 -6.26 1.09
C LEU A 417 -7.09 -5.37 1.69
N GLY A 418 -6.86 -4.85 2.91
CA GLY A 418 -7.76 -3.89 3.56
C GLY A 418 -7.98 -2.63 2.71
N GLY A 419 -6.93 -2.15 2.05
CA GLY A 419 -7.02 -1.03 1.11
C GLY A 419 -7.90 -1.33 -0.09
N ALA A 420 -7.68 -2.45 -0.75
CA ALA A 420 -8.46 -2.86 -1.92
C ALA A 420 -9.94 -3.07 -1.56
N LEU A 421 -10.23 -3.82 -0.49
CA LEU A 421 -11.59 -4.03 0.01
C LEU A 421 -12.23 -2.72 0.47
N GLY A 422 -11.48 -1.88 1.20
CA GLY A 422 -11.98 -0.62 1.74
C GLY A 422 -12.45 0.35 0.66
N VAL A 423 -11.64 0.55 -0.38
CA VAL A 423 -12.01 1.40 -1.53
C VAL A 423 -13.22 0.82 -2.26
N THR A 424 -13.24 -0.50 -2.50
CA THR A 424 -14.36 -1.16 -3.22
C THR A 424 -15.66 -1.08 -2.43
N LEU A 425 -15.63 -1.39 -1.12
CA LEU A 425 -16.81 -1.32 -0.25
C LEU A 425 -17.30 0.12 -0.09
N LEU A 426 -16.39 1.09 0.01
CA LEU A 426 -16.73 2.50 0.11
C LEU A 426 -17.41 2.99 -1.18
N ALA A 427 -16.87 2.65 -2.36
CA ALA A 427 -17.48 3.00 -3.64
C ALA A 427 -18.86 2.38 -3.80
N LEU A 428 -19.02 1.09 -3.42
CA LEU A 428 -20.31 0.40 -3.41
C LEU A 428 -21.30 1.09 -2.47
N PHE A 429 -20.87 1.48 -1.28
CA PHE A 429 -21.68 2.21 -0.31
C PHE A 429 -22.15 3.55 -0.88
N LEU A 430 -21.24 4.34 -1.47
CA LEU A 430 -21.58 5.65 -2.06
C LEU A 430 -22.60 5.49 -3.19
N GLU A 431 -22.38 4.57 -4.14
CA GLU A 431 -23.32 4.32 -5.25
C GLU A 431 -24.71 3.89 -4.73
N GLY A 432 -24.75 3.03 -3.70
CA GLY A 432 -25.99 2.59 -3.08
C GLY A 432 -26.75 3.73 -2.41
N ARG A 433 -26.03 4.62 -1.70
CA ARG A 433 -26.65 5.78 -1.00
C ARG A 433 -27.09 6.87 -1.98
N GLU A 434 -26.31 7.13 -3.03
CA GLU A 434 -26.69 8.08 -4.09
C GLU A 434 -28.00 7.66 -4.76
N ARG A 435 -28.17 6.35 -5.05
CA ARG A 435 -29.43 5.83 -5.61
C ARG A 435 -30.62 5.94 -4.63
N GLN A 436 -30.39 5.70 -3.34
CA GLN A 436 -31.47 5.77 -2.32
C GLN A 436 -31.95 7.20 -2.07
N LEU A 437 -31.06 8.17 -2.20
CA LEU A 437 -31.35 9.58 -1.91
C LEU A 437 -31.77 10.37 -3.15
N ASP A 438 -31.83 9.73 -4.34
CA ASP A 438 -31.96 10.41 -5.65
C ASP A 438 -30.98 11.59 -5.81
N ALA A 439 -29.88 11.53 -5.08
CA ALA A 439 -28.87 12.58 -4.95
C ALA A 439 -27.62 12.19 -5.74
N VAL A 440 -27.64 12.39 -7.04
CA VAL A 440 -26.43 12.21 -7.85
C VAL A 440 -25.39 13.24 -7.39
N HIS A 441 -24.27 12.74 -6.85
CA HIS A 441 -23.16 13.54 -6.32
C HIS A 441 -23.50 14.42 -5.11
N GLY A 442 -24.37 13.94 -4.23
CA GLY A 442 -24.73 14.63 -2.98
C GLY A 442 -23.58 14.62 -1.95
N LEU A 443 -23.52 15.67 -1.11
CA LEU A 443 -22.57 15.79 0.00
C LEU A 443 -22.80 14.68 1.06
N GLN A 444 -24.07 14.36 1.34
CA GLN A 444 -24.46 13.43 2.40
C GLN A 444 -23.88 12.00 2.25
N PRO A 445 -23.93 11.33 1.08
CA PRO A 445 -23.31 10.00 0.92
C PRO A 445 -21.83 9.99 1.25
N MET A 446 -21.11 11.05 0.89
CA MET A 446 -19.67 11.18 1.15
C MET A 446 -19.38 11.41 2.63
N GLN A 447 -20.20 12.21 3.34
CA GLN A 447 -20.12 12.39 4.79
C GLN A 447 -20.33 11.07 5.52
N GLU A 448 -21.35 10.30 5.12
CA GLU A 448 -21.64 8.96 5.66
C GLU A 448 -20.46 7.99 5.36
N GLY A 449 -19.79 8.12 4.21
CA GLY A 449 -18.57 7.37 3.88
C GLY A 449 -17.42 7.63 4.86
N PHE A 450 -17.22 8.89 5.31
CA PHE A 450 -16.24 9.21 6.34
C PHE A 450 -16.65 8.64 7.71
N PHE A 451 -17.93 8.65 8.08
CA PHE A 451 -18.40 7.99 9.29
C PHE A 451 -18.19 6.47 9.25
N LEU A 452 -18.36 5.83 8.09
CA LEU A 452 -18.06 4.42 7.93
C LEU A 452 -16.58 4.13 8.15
N ILE A 453 -15.67 4.94 7.61
CA ILE A 453 -14.23 4.83 7.85
C ILE A 453 -13.93 5.02 9.34
N ALA A 454 -14.52 6.02 9.99
CA ALA A 454 -14.36 6.26 11.43
C ALA A 454 -14.81 5.06 12.25
N PHE A 455 -15.95 4.46 11.90
CA PHE A 455 -16.49 3.26 12.56
C PHE A 455 -15.53 2.07 12.48
N VAL A 456 -14.94 1.81 11.30
CA VAL A 456 -13.94 0.75 11.11
C VAL A 456 -12.72 0.97 12.01
N TYR A 457 -12.26 2.22 12.14
CA TYR A 457 -11.12 2.55 13.00
C TYR A 457 -11.46 2.47 14.49
N CYS A 458 -12.67 2.85 14.89
CA CYS A 458 -13.15 2.63 16.26
C CYS A 458 -13.21 1.14 16.60
N LEU A 459 -13.73 0.31 15.70
CA LEU A 459 -13.73 -1.15 15.89
C LEU A 459 -12.31 -1.70 16.00
N ALA A 460 -11.35 -1.15 15.23
CA ALA A 460 -9.96 -1.58 15.27
C ALA A 460 -9.24 -1.27 16.59
N LEU A 461 -9.79 -0.42 17.45
CA LEU A 461 -9.28 -0.21 18.82
C LEU A 461 -9.34 -1.49 19.66
N ILE A 462 -10.32 -2.35 19.43
CA ILE A 462 -10.47 -3.62 20.15
C ILE A 462 -9.28 -4.55 19.87
N PRO A 463 -8.99 -4.93 18.60
CA PRO A 463 -7.82 -5.74 18.32
C PRO A 463 -6.50 -5.02 18.66
N ALA A 464 -6.42 -3.69 18.52
CA ALA A 464 -5.22 -2.95 18.92
C ALA A 464 -4.95 -3.08 20.44
N TRP A 465 -5.98 -3.08 21.26
CA TRP A 465 -5.85 -3.35 22.68
C TRP A 465 -5.37 -4.79 22.96
N LEU A 466 -5.84 -5.77 22.18
CA LEU A 466 -5.44 -7.18 22.31
C LEU A 466 -4.01 -7.47 21.79
N MET A 467 -3.34 -6.52 21.15
CA MET A 467 -1.92 -6.62 20.77
C MET A 467 -0.96 -6.60 21.97
N THR A 468 -1.43 -6.75 23.20
CA THR A 468 -0.62 -6.85 24.41
C THR A 468 0.08 -8.20 24.44
N GLY A 469 1.32 -8.25 23.99
CA GLY A 469 2.11 -9.47 23.94
C GLY A 469 2.70 -9.86 25.31
N ARG A 470 2.87 -11.17 25.50
CA ARG A 470 3.76 -11.74 26.50
C ARG A 470 5.16 -11.12 26.38
N LYS A 471 5.84 -10.97 27.52
CA LYS A 471 7.27 -10.60 27.56
C LYS A 471 8.05 -11.45 26.55
N PRO A 472 9.01 -10.87 25.81
CA PRO A 472 9.84 -11.64 24.90
C PRO A 472 10.48 -12.81 25.65
N ASN A 473 10.43 -13.99 25.03
CA ASN A 473 11.22 -15.11 25.52
C ASN A 473 12.68 -14.65 25.55
N PRO A 474 13.43 -14.89 26.66
CA PRO A 474 14.82 -14.48 26.73
C PRO A 474 15.58 -15.10 25.54
N ARG A 475 16.43 -14.30 24.91
CA ARG A 475 17.33 -14.78 23.86
C ARG A 475 18.10 -15.97 24.38
N PRO A 476 18.18 -17.10 23.66
CA PRO A 476 19.18 -18.11 24.00
C PRO A 476 20.57 -17.44 23.94
N ALA A 477 21.31 -17.57 25.01
CA ALA A 477 22.64 -17.01 25.24
C ALA A 477 23.64 -17.48 24.17
#